data_7da5236af443fa1d8f248f88e8bdd9c8
#
_entry.id   7da5236af443fa1d8f248f88e8bdd9c8
#
_cell.length_a   1.000
_cell.length_b   1.000
_cell.length_c   1.000
_cell.angle_alpha   90.00
_cell.angle_beta   90.00
_cell.angle_gamma   90.00
#
_symmetry.space_group_name_H-M   'P 1'
#
loop_
_entity.id
_entity.type
_entity.pdbx_description
1 polymer ?
#
loop_
_entity_poly.entity_id
_entity_poly.type
_entity_poly.pdbx_seq_one_letter_code
_entity_poly.pdbx_strand_id
1 'polypeptide(L)'
;MDEKPRIGFKQVLETSGPEGFAKAVRAHKGLLLTDTTMRDAHQSLLATRVRTKDLVTAAPYTSKALHNAYSLENWGGATFDVALRFMHECPWARLEALREEIPNVPFQMLLRGANGVGYTSYPDNAIFKFCDTAVRSGMDVFRVFDSLNYVDNLRLGIDAVGAAGGVVECAIGYSGDCTDDSSKYNLE
;
A
#
# COMPACT_ATOMS: atom_id res chain seq x y z
N MET A 1 -28.49 1.56 8.41
CA MET A 1 -28.17 2.03 7.03
C MET A 1 -27.56 0.86 6.29
N ASP A 2 -28.39 0.06 5.64
CA ASP A 2 -27.98 -1.23 5.03
C ASP A 2 -27.69 -1.13 3.53
N GLU A 3 -27.08 -0.03 3.08
CA GLU A 3 -26.64 0.03 1.70
C GLU A 3 -25.31 -0.72 1.55
N LYS A 4 -25.32 -1.74 0.70
CA LYS A 4 -24.09 -2.47 0.34
C LYS A 4 -23.03 -1.50 -0.19
N PRO A 5 -21.74 -1.74 0.10
CA PRO A 5 -20.65 -0.94 -0.45
C PRO A 5 -20.75 -0.88 -1.98
N ARG A 6 -20.53 0.30 -2.55
CA ARG A 6 -20.49 0.47 -4.01
C ARG A 6 -19.30 -0.30 -4.56
N ILE A 7 -19.45 -0.81 -5.78
CA ILE A 7 -18.36 -1.50 -6.50
C ILE A 7 -17.19 -0.53 -6.70
N GLY A 8 -15.96 -0.99 -6.45
CA GLY A 8 -14.73 -0.25 -6.61
C GLY A 8 -13.64 -1.09 -7.30
N PHE A 9 -12.43 -0.57 -7.34
CA PHE A 9 -11.29 -1.23 -7.99
C PHE A 9 -10.90 -2.58 -7.36
N LYS A 10 -11.28 -2.84 -6.11
CA LYS A 10 -11.03 -4.13 -5.45
C LYS A 10 -11.70 -5.28 -6.21
N GLN A 11 -12.93 -5.09 -6.68
CA GLN A 11 -13.64 -6.10 -7.46
C GLN A 11 -12.97 -6.39 -8.81
N VAL A 12 -12.33 -5.37 -9.42
CA VAL A 12 -11.52 -5.58 -10.62
C VAL A 12 -10.34 -6.50 -10.33
N LEU A 13 -9.65 -6.26 -9.22
CA LEU A 13 -8.53 -7.11 -8.79
C LEU A 13 -8.98 -8.55 -8.51
N GLU A 14 -10.08 -8.74 -7.81
CA GLU A 14 -10.64 -10.06 -7.46
C GLU A 14 -11.07 -10.86 -8.69
N THR A 15 -11.63 -10.20 -9.71
CA THR A 15 -12.14 -10.88 -10.91
C THR A 15 -11.08 -11.10 -11.98
N SER A 16 -10.06 -10.24 -12.07
CA SER A 16 -9.12 -10.21 -13.18
C SER A 16 -7.65 -10.43 -12.75
N GLY A 17 -7.41 -10.55 -11.45
CA GLY A 17 -6.07 -10.68 -10.88
C GLY A 17 -5.18 -9.43 -11.05
N PRO A 18 -3.92 -9.49 -10.59
CA PRO A 18 -2.99 -8.35 -10.64
C PRO A 18 -2.75 -7.80 -12.05
N GLU A 19 -2.62 -8.67 -13.05
CA GLU A 19 -2.43 -8.26 -14.44
C GLU A 19 -3.65 -7.55 -15.02
N GLY A 20 -4.84 -8.11 -14.77
CA GLY A 20 -6.10 -7.51 -15.21
C GLY A 20 -6.34 -6.17 -14.53
N PHE A 21 -6.03 -6.06 -13.25
CA PHE A 21 -6.05 -4.80 -12.51
C PHE A 21 -5.11 -3.77 -13.14
N ALA A 22 -3.84 -4.12 -13.41
CA ALA A 22 -2.88 -3.21 -14.03
C ALA A 22 -3.33 -2.75 -15.43
N LYS A 23 -3.96 -3.64 -16.23
CA LYS A 23 -4.56 -3.26 -17.53
C LYS A 23 -5.72 -2.30 -17.36
N ALA A 24 -6.60 -2.52 -16.39
CA ALA A 24 -7.73 -1.64 -16.10
C ALA A 24 -7.26 -0.23 -15.66
N VAL A 25 -6.25 -0.16 -14.81
CA VAL A 25 -5.63 1.10 -14.37
C VAL A 25 -5.04 1.86 -15.56
N ARG A 26 -4.29 1.20 -16.43
CA ARG A 26 -3.73 1.83 -17.65
C ARG A 26 -4.78 2.29 -18.65
N ALA A 27 -5.89 1.59 -18.73
CA ALA A 27 -7.01 1.93 -19.63
C ALA A 27 -7.93 3.02 -19.05
N HIS A 28 -7.82 3.31 -17.75
CA HIS A 28 -8.67 4.30 -17.10
C HIS A 28 -8.41 5.69 -17.67
N LYS A 29 -9.51 6.38 -18.02
CA LYS A 29 -9.44 7.75 -18.49
C LYS A 29 -9.86 8.69 -17.37
N GLY A 30 -8.97 9.57 -17.00
CA GLY A 30 -9.16 10.51 -15.92
C GLY A 30 -8.14 10.29 -14.79
N LEU A 31 -8.34 10.97 -13.69
CA LEU A 31 -7.45 10.94 -12.54
C LEU A 31 -7.87 9.81 -11.58
N LEU A 32 -6.91 8.98 -11.21
CA LEU A 32 -7.04 8.02 -10.12
C LEU A 32 -6.34 8.56 -8.88
N LEU A 33 -7.01 8.49 -7.74
CA LEU A 33 -6.50 9.03 -6.48
C LEU A 33 -6.20 7.90 -5.49
N THR A 34 -5.08 8.01 -4.80
CA THR A 34 -4.80 7.25 -3.58
C THR A 34 -5.05 8.14 -2.38
N ASP A 35 -5.88 7.68 -1.45
CA ASP A 35 -6.05 8.32 -0.15
C ASP A 35 -4.99 7.80 0.83
N THR A 36 -4.36 8.69 1.58
CA THR A 36 -3.31 8.36 2.54
C THR A 36 -3.68 8.68 3.99
N THR A 37 -4.95 8.92 4.26
CA THR A 37 -5.44 9.29 5.59
C THR A 37 -5.06 8.24 6.65
N MET A 38 -5.14 6.96 6.29
CA MET A 38 -4.85 5.85 7.19
C MET A 38 -3.36 5.49 7.30
N ARG A 39 -2.47 6.16 6.56
CA ARG A 39 -1.02 5.96 6.64
C ARG A 39 -0.26 7.27 6.80
N ASP A 40 -0.01 8.02 5.72
CA ASP A 40 0.92 9.15 5.74
C ASP A 40 0.37 10.38 6.44
N ALA A 41 -0.91 10.66 6.30
CA ALA A 41 -1.52 11.81 6.93
C ALA A 41 -1.37 11.76 8.46
N HIS A 42 -1.74 10.65 9.10
CA HIS A 42 -1.57 10.54 10.55
C HIS A 42 -0.12 10.25 10.97
N GLN A 43 0.70 9.68 10.09
CA GLN A 43 2.14 9.55 10.32
C GLN A 43 2.78 10.93 10.44
N SER A 44 2.47 11.82 9.54
CA SER A 44 3.09 13.16 9.46
C SER A 44 2.51 14.13 10.47
N LEU A 45 1.21 14.07 10.77
CA LEU A 45 0.51 15.03 11.61
C LEU A 45 0.38 14.58 13.06
N LEU A 46 0.29 13.28 13.34
CA LEU A 46 0.00 12.71 14.65
C LEU A 46 1.06 11.70 15.11
N ALA A 47 2.25 11.73 14.51
CA ALA A 47 3.34 10.81 14.79
C ALA A 47 2.89 9.33 14.77
N THR A 48 1.94 8.99 13.90
CA THR A 48 1.38 7.65 13.73
C THR A 48 0.57 7.15 14.95
N ARG A 49 0.20 8.02 15.91
CA ARG A 49 -0.49 7.64 17.16
C ARG A 49 -2.02 7.63 17.00
N VAL A 50 -2.53 6.94 15.98
CA VAL A 50 -3.97 6.74 15.80
C VAL A 50 -4.32 5.28 16.11
N ARG A 51 -5.30 5.08 16.98
CA ARG A 51 -5.72 3.74 17.43
C ARG A 51 -6.52 3.03 16.33
N THR A 52 -6.43 1.72 16.30
CA THR A 52 -7.24 0.88 15.40
C THR A 52 -8.73 1.19 15.52
N LYS A 53 -9.24 1.34 16.74
CA LYS A 53 -10.65 1.69 17.00
C LYS A 53 -11.08 2.95 16.26
N ASP A 54 -10.25 3.98 16.24
CA ASP A 54 -10.59 5.27 15.63
C ASP A 54 -10.62 5.14 14.10
N LEU A 55 -9.69 4.38 13.51
CA LEU A 55 -9.68 4.09 12.07
C LEU A 55 -10.89 3.24 11.64
N VAL A 56 -11.19 2.18 12.38
CA VAL A 56 -12.31 1.28 12.10
C VAL A 56 -13.65 2.02 12.21
N THR A 57 -13.78 2.96 13.15
CA THR A 57 -14.99 3.78 13.26
C THR A 57 -15.24 4.63 12.01
N ALA A 58 -14.20 5.12 11.35
CA ALA A 58 -14.31 5.90 10.12
C ALA A 58 -14.44 5.03 8.85
N ALA A 59 -14.01 3.79 8.91
CA ALA A 59 -13.85 2.90 7.76
C ALA A 59 -15.14 2.69 6.92
N PRO A 60 -16.35 2.48 7.51
CA PRO A 60 -17.57 2.33 6.71
C PRO A 60 -17.94 3.58 5.89
N TYR A 61 -17.63 4.75 6.42
CA TYR A 61 -17.84 6.02 5.71
C TYR A 61 -16.81 6.20 4.59
N THR A 62 -15.56 5.83 4.84
CA THR A 62 -14.48 5.82 3.85
C THR A 62 -14.81 4.88 2.69
N SER A 63 -15.27 3.67 2.96
CA SER A 63 -15.71 2.69 1.97
C SER A 63 -16.77 3.24 1.01
N LYS A 64 -17.69 4.06 1.52
CA LYS A 64 -18.76 4.69 0.73
C LYS A 64 -18.28 5.92 -0.04
N ALA A 65 -17.56 6.80 0.63
CA ALA A 65 -17.13 8.08 0.07
C ALA A 65 -16.03 7.91 -1.00
N LEU A 66 -15.10 6.99 -0.75
CA LEU A 66 -13.93 6.76 -1.60
C LEU A 66 -14.01 5.46 -2.42
N HIS A 67 -15.23 4.98 -2.71
CA HIS A 67 -15.44 3.73 -3.45
C HIS A 67 -14.75 3.71 -4.83
N ASN A 68 -14.53 4.85 -5.46
CA ASN A 68 -13.88 5.03 -6.75
C ASN A 68 -12.39 5.40 -6.65
N ALA A 69 -11.81 5.42 -5.45
CA ALA A 69 -10.38 5.63 -5.30
C ALA A 69 -9.59 4.44 -5.90
N TYR A 70 -8.40 4.72 -6.40
CA TYR A 70 -7.46 3.71 -6.84
C TYR A 70 -7.07 2.79 -5.68
N SER A 71 -6.70 3.40 -4.54
CA SER A 71 -6.32 2.67 -3.34
C SER A 71 -6.45 3.52 -2.08
N LEU A 72 -6.48 2.86 -0.94
CA LEU A 72 -6.30 3.46 0.38
C LEU A 72 -4.98 2.96 0.95
N GLU A 73 -4.03 3.88 1.11
CA GLU A 73 -2.74 3.53 1.72
C GLU A 73 -2.91 3.51 3.24
N ASN A 74 -2.70 2.34 3.86
CA ASN A 74 -2.90 2.13 5.29
C ASN A 74 -1.70 1.52 6.02
N TRP A 75 -0.69 1.04 5.29
CA TRP A 75 0.53 0.50 5.86
C TRP A 75 1.80 1.12 5.26
N GLY A 76 2.81 1.22 6.10
CA GLY A 76 4.20 1.51 5.82
C GLY A 76 5.02 1.10 7.03
N GLY A 77 6.34 1.37 7.02
CA GLY A 77 7.20 0.98 8.14
C GLY A 77 6.74 1.54 9.48
N ALA A 78 6.45 2.85 9.53
CA ALA A 78 6.07 3.50 10.79
C ALA A 78 4.69 3.06 11.28
N THR A 79 3.70 2.91 10.42
CA THR A 79 2.36 2.46 10.85
C THR A 79 2.37 1.04 11.40
N PHE A 80 3.21 0.16 10.86
CA PHE A 80 3.42 -1.19 11.38
C PHE A 80 4.15 -1.14 12.73
N ASP A 81 5.29 -0.46 12.78
CA ASP A 81 6.17 -0.40 13.94
C ASP A 81 5.54 0.32 15.14
N VAL A 82 4.88 1.47 14.92
CA VAL A 82 4.25 2.24 15.99
C VAL A 82 3.04 1.51 16.57
N ALA A 83 2.27 0.79 15.76
CA ALA A 83 1.19 -0.05 16.28
C ALA A 83 1.72 -1.05 17.31
N LEU A 84 2.81 -1.74 17.00
CA LEU A 84 3.42 -2.72 17.92
C LEU A 84 4.06 -2.06 19.14
N ARG A 85 4.98 -1.10 18.94
CA ARG A 85 5.86 -0.59 19.99
C ARG A 85 5.22 0.44 20.90
N PHE A 86 4.33 1.28 20.38
CA PHE A 86 3.81 2.41 21.12
C PHE A 86 2.31 2.31 21.40
N MET A 87 1.55 1.72 20.48
CA MET A 87 0.10 1.57 20.65
C MET A 87 -0.27 0.25 21.32
N HIS A 88 0.68 -0.71 21.38
CA HIS A 88 0.44 -2.06 21.87
C HIS A 88 -0.72 -2.77 21.16
N GLU A 89 -0.84 -2.49 19.86
CA GLU A 89 -1.86 -3.06 18.97
C GLU A 89 -1.19 -3.97 17.93
N CYS A 90 -1.90 -5.00 17.50
CA CYS A 90 -1.45 -5.88 16.42
C CYS A 90 -1.73 -5.23 15.06
N PRO A 91 -0.70 -4.91 14.23
CA PRO A 91 -0.93 -4.30 12.92
C PRO A 91 -1.65 -5.24 11.95
N TRP A 92 -1.51 -6.55 12.10
CA TRP A 92 -2.23 -7.54 11.30
C TRP A 92 -3.73 -7.52 11.60
N ALA A 93 -4.12 -7.57 12.88
CA ALA A 93 -5.51 -7.48 13.30
C ALA A 93 -6.14 -6.13 12.89
N ARG A 94 -5.34 -5.04 12.90
CA ARG A 94 -5.76 -3.73 12.37
C ARG A 94 -6.11 -3.82 10.88
N LEU A 95 -5.25 -4.44 10.08
CA LEU A 95 -5.45 -4.60 8.65
C LEU A 95 -6.71 -5.41 8.35
N GLU A 96 -6.89 -6.52 9.04
CA GLU A 96 -8.04 -7.41 8.90
C GLU A 96 -9.35 -6.69 9.27
N ALA A 97 -9.38 -5.99 10.41
CA ALA A 97 -10.55 -5.21 10.84
C ALA A 97 -10.91 -4.09 9.85
N LEU A 98 -9.91 -3.41 9.28
CA LEU A 98 -10.15 -2.42 8.24
C LEU A 98 -10.68 -3.05 6.95
N ARG A 99 -10.18 -4.23 6.57
CA ARG A 99 -10.62 -4.96 5.38
C ARG A 99 -12.07 -5.41 5.48
N GLU A 100 -12.53 -5.82 6.66
CA GLU A 100 -13.93 -6.16 6.91
C GLU A 100 -14.86 -4.97 6.63
N GLU A 101 -14.47 -3.77 7.04
CA GLU A 101 -15.28 -2.54 6.87
C GLU A 101 -15.14 -1.91 5.47
N ILE A 102 -14.04 -2.18 4.75
CA ILE A 102 -13.76 -1.61 3.43
C ILE A 102 -13.48 -2.76 2.43
N PRO A 103 -14.50 -3.47 1.97
CA PRO A 103 -14.31 -4.62 1.08
C PRO A 103 -14.13 -4.24 -0.41
N ASN A 104 -14.33 -2.98 -0.78
CA ASN A 104 -14.50 -2.53 -2.16
C ASN A 104 -13.34 -1.69 -2.72
N VAL A 105 -12.43 -1.20 -1.88
CA VAL A 105 -11.29 -0.38 -2.31
C VAL A 105 -9.98 -1.12 -2.06
N PRO A 106 -9.03 -1.14 -3.00
CA PRO A 106 -7.73 -1.77 -2.78
C PRO A 106 -6.97 -1.11 -1.63
N PHE A 107 -6.32 -1.92 -0.79
CA PHE A 107 -5.40 -1.44 0.22
C PHE A 107 -3.98 -1.40 -0.33
N GLN A 108 -3.27 -0.35 0.03
CA GLN A 108 -1.90 -0.11 -0.41
C GLN A 108 -0.94 0.06 0.76
N MET A 109 0.29 -0.39 0.56
CA MET A 109 1.38 -0.17 1.51
C MET A 109 2.67 0.26 0.83
N LEU A 110 3.58 0.87 1.60
CA LEU A 110 4.97 1.06 1.23
C LEU A 110 5.81 -0.14 1.70
N LEU A 111 6.58 -0.70 0.77
CA LEU A 111 7.54 -1.77 1.02
C LEU A 111 8.96 -1.28 0.66
N ARG A 112 9.87 -1.28 1.63
CA ARG A 112 11.24 -0.76 1.46
C ARG A 112 12.19 -1.83 0.91
N GLY A 113 11.89 -2.42 -0.25
CA GLY A 113 12.69 -3.49 -0.81
C GLY A 113 13.01 -4.59 0.22
N ALA A 114 14.27 -4.97 0.34
CA ALA A 114 14.74 -5.98 1.31
C ALA A 114 14.59 -5.57 2.78
N ASN A 115 14.30 -4.30 3.07
CA ASN A 115 14.04 -3.85 4.44
C ASN A 115 12.58 -4.08 4.87
N GLY A 116 11.69 -4.44 3.94
CA GLY A 116 10.28 -4.64 4.25
C GLY A 116 9.63 -3.42 4.89
N VAL A 117 9.18 -3.56 6.13
CA VAL A 117 8.67 -2.46 6.98
C VAL A 117 9.69 -2.04 8.05
N GLY A 118 10.89 -2.61 8.05
CA GLY A 118 11.95 -2.34 9.03
C GLY A 118 12.95 -1.27 8.59
N TYR A 119 14.05 -1.18 9.34
CA TYR A 119 15.11 -0.19 9.16
C TYR A 119 16.45 -0.81 8.73
N THR A 120 16.49 -2.14 8.67
CA THR A 120 17.64 -2.94 8.20
C THR A 120 17.13 -4.01 7.25
N SER A 121 18.02 -4.56 6.40
CA SER A 121 17.65 -5.65 5.50
C SER A 121 17.32 -6.91 6.30
N TYR A 122 16.25 -7.56 5.88
CA TYR A 122 15.83 -8.87 6.39
C TYR A 122 16.30 -9.98 5.46
N PRO A 123 16.41 -11.22 5.95
CA PRO A 123 16.61 -12.38 5.07
C PRO A 123 15.46 -12.52 4.06
N ASP A 124 15.77 -12.99 2.87
CA ASP A 124 14.81 -13.10 1.76
C ASP A 124 13.54 -13.85 2.15
N ASN A 125 13.69 -14.98 2.84
CA ASN A 125 12.56 -15.78 3.30
C ASN A 125 11.61 -15.02 4.24
N ALA A 126 12.13 -14.06 5.01
CA ALA A 126 11.30 -13.21 5.87
C ALA A 126 10.47 -12.23 5.03
N ILE A 127 11.06 -11.63 3.97
CA ILE A 127 10.33 -10.73 3.06
C ILE A 127 9.24 -11.50 2.30
N PHE A 128 9.55 -12.69 1.77
CA PHE A 128 8.54 -13.54 1.12
C PHE A 128 7.40 -13.89 2.07
N LYS A 129 7.72 -14.30 3.31
CA LYS A 129 6.70 -14.64 4.31
C LYS A 129 5.87 -13.44 4.74
N PHE A 130 6.51 -12.27 4.86
CA PHE A 130 5.80 -11.02 5.15
C PHE A 130 4.78 -10.68 4.07
N CYS A 131 5.19 -10.70 2.79
CA CYS A 131 4.30 -10.38 1.67
C CYS A 131 3.14 -11.39 1.55
N ASP A 132 3.43 -12.69 1.67
CA ASP A 132 2.40 -13.75 1.70
C ASP A 132 1.36 -13.50 2.81
N THR A 133 1.82 -13.19 4.02
CA THR A 133 0.94 -12.91 5.15
C THR A 133 0.14 -11.62 4.92
N ALA A 134 0.77 -10.56 4.41
CA ALA A 134 0.11 -9.28 4.16
C ALA A 134 -1.02 -9.41 3.14
N VAL A 135 -0.79 -10.14 2.03
CA VAL A 135 -1.84 -10.41 1.03
C VAL A 135 -3.01 -11.18 1.66
N ARG A 136 -2.72 -12.21 2.44
CA ARG A 136 -3.76 -13.01 3.11
C ARG A 136 -4.58 -12.21 4.12
N SER A 137 -3.95 -11.24 4.79
CA SER A 137 -4.63 -10.34 5.74
C SER A 137 -5.34 -9.17 5.06
N GLY A 138 -5.30 -9.07 3.71
CA GLY A 138 -6.09 -8.11 2.95
C GLY A 138 -5.33 -6.96 2.29
N MET A 139 -3.99 -7.00 2.23
CA MET A 139 -3.20 -6.04 1.46
C MET A 139 -3.23 -6.40 -0.03
N ASP A 140 -3.39 -5.40 -0.89
CA ASP A 140 -3.56 -5.59 -2.33
C ASP A 140 -2.38 -5.06 -3.14
N VAL A 141 -1.99 -3.81 -2.91
CA VAL A 141 -1.00 -3.08 -3.69
C VAL A 141 0.23 -2.79 -2.84
N PHE A 142 1.39 -3.15 -3.36
CA PHE A 142 2.66 -2.92 -2.67
C PHE A 142 3.49 -1.93 -3.50
N ARG A 143 3.65 -0.72 -2.98
CA ARG A 143 4.58 0.26 -3.54
C ARG A 143 5.97 -0.08 -3.07
N VAL A 144 6.72 -0.79 -3.93
CA VAL A 144 8.10 -1.20 -3.67
C VAL A 144 9.02 -0.06 -4.07
N PHE A 145 9.83 0.42 -3.14
CA PHE A 145 10.77 1.51 -3.38
C PHE A 145 12.10 1.28 -2.66
N ASP A 146 13.11 1.96 -3.14
CA ASP A 146 14.39 2.14 -2.48
C ASP A 146 14.79 3.62 -2.51
N SER A 147 15.30 4.14 -1.39
CA SER A 147 15.64 5.57 -1.27
C SER A 147 16.77 6.03 -2.20
N LEU A 148 17.57 5.10 -2.68
CA LEU A 148 18.68 5.35 -3.61
C LEU A 148 18.38 4.87 -5.03
N ASN A 149 17.16 4.40 -5.30
CA ASN A 149 16.77 3.76 -6.58
C ASN A 149 17.64 2.55 -6.92
N TYR A 150 18.13 1.80 -5.90
CA TYR A 150 18.96 0.63 -6.12
C TYR A 150 18.08 -0.57 -6.55
N VAL A 151 18.14 -0.88 -7.83
CA VAL A 151 17.24 -1.84 -8.47
C VAL A 151 17.35 -3.24 -7.86
N ASP A 152 18.55 -3.70 -7.50
CA ASP A 152 18.72 -5.03 -6.93
C ASP A 152 18.01 -5.17 -5.58
N ASN A 153 17.96 -4.09 -4.78
CA ASN A 153 17.17 -4.07 -3.55
C ASN A 153 15.64 -4.09 -3.81
N LEU A 154 15.21 -3.52 -4.92
CA LEU A 154 13.80 -3.58 -5.33
C LEU A 154 13.38 -4.98 -5.78
N ARG A 155 14.27 -5.73 -6.46
CA ARG A 155 13.96 -7.06 -7.03
C ARG A 155 13.37 -8.02 -6.01
N LEU A 156 13.98 -8.12 -4.83
CA LEU A 156 13.51 -9.01 -3.77
C LEU A 156 12.05 -8.70 -3.39
N GLY A 157 11.72 -7.41 -3.20
CA GLY A 157 10.35 -6.99 -2.88
C GLY A 157 9.38 -7.28 -4.02
N ILE A 158 9.78 -7.01 -5.26
CA ILE A 158 8.98 -7.27 -6.47
C ILE A 158 8.65 -8.76 -6.56
N ASP A 159 9.66 -9.63 -6.44
CA ASP A 159 9.52 -11.08 -6.54
C ASP A 159 8.64 -11.63 -5.41
N ALA A 160 8.86 -11.14 -4.18
CA ALA A 160 8.07 -11.57 -3.02
C ALA A 160 6.59 -11.20 -3.13
N VAL A 161 6.29 -9.98 -3.58
CA VAL A 161 4.90 -9.52 -3.80
C VAL A 161 4.26 -10.29 -4.95
N GLY A 162 4.97 -10.48 -6.07
CA GLY A 162 4.48 -11.25 -7.20
C GLY A 162 4.16 -12.70 -6.81
N ALA A 163 5.05 -13.36 -6.06
CA ALA A 163 4.83 -14.72 -5.56
C ALA A 163 3.63 -14.82 -4.59
N ALA A 164 3.36 -13.76 -3.83
CA ALA A 164 2.20 -13.68 -2.94
C ALA A 164 0.88 -13.40 -3.68
N GLY A 165 0.91 -13.03 -4.97
CA GLY A 165 -0.28 -12.64 -5.75
C GLY A 165 -0.75 -11.20 -5.51
N GLY A 166 0.08 -10.35 -4.93
CA GLY A 166 -0.18 -8.93 -4.77
C GLY A 166 0.10 -8.12 -6.04
N VAL A 167 -0.41 -6.90 -6.09
CA VAL A 167 -0.09 -5.94 -7.16
C VAL A 167 1.22 -5.24 -6.83
N VAL A 168 2.19 -5.32 -7.75
CA VAL A 168 3.47 -4.61 -7.62
C VAL A 168 3.36 -3.22 -8.23
N GLU A 169 3.63 -2.19 -7.45
CA GLU A 169 3.81 -0.81 -7.89
C GLU A 169 5.27 -0.43 -7.62
N CYS A 170 6.12 -0.58 -8.64
CA CYS A 170 7.55 -0.24 -8.52
C CYS A 170 7.73 1.28 -8.64
N ALA A 171 8.33 1.90 -7.62
CA ALA A 171 8.51 3.33 -7.55
C ALA A 171 9.98 3.74 -7.72
N ILE A 172 10.20 4.73 -8.59
CA ILE A 172 11.49 5.41 -8.75
C ILE A 172 11.35 6.84 -8.25
N GLY A 173 12.18 7.20 -7.28
CA GLY A 173 12.24 8.57 -6.75
C GLY A 173 13.14 9.45 -7.59
N TYR A 174 12.67 10.63 -7.93
CA TYR A 174 13.47 11.67 -8.59
C TYR A 174 13.11 13.05 -8.04
N SER A 175 13.95 14.03 -8.29
CA SER A 175 13.69 15.43 -7.94
C SER A 175 14.20 16.36 -9.05
N GLY A 176 13.52 17.49 -9.24
CA GLY A 176 13.81 18.44 -10.32
C GLY A 176 13.03 18.14 -11.60
N ASP A 177 13.43 18.81 -12.67
CA ASP A 177 12.85 18.63 -14.01
C ASP A 177 13.61 17.52 -14.75
N CYS A 178 12.98 16.39 -15.00
CA CYS A 178 13.59 15.27 -15.71
C CYS A 178 13.69 15.52 -17.25
N THR A 179 13.08 16.58 -17.77
CA THR A 179 13.21 16.98 -19.18
C THR A 179 14.37 17.96 -19.42
N ASP A 180 15.03 18.42 -18.36
CA ASP A 180 16.22 19.25 -18.42
C ASP A 180 17.48 18.37 -18.46
N ASP A 181 18.20 18.39 -19.57
CA ASP A 181 19.42 17.59 -19.79
C ASP A 181 20.53 17.90 -18.77
N SER A 182 20.51 19.06 -18.13
CA SER A 182 21.42 19.43 -17.05
C SER A 182 21.01 18.85 -15.69
N SER A 183 19.80 18.32 -15.57
CA SER A 183 19.29 17.71 -14.34
C SER A 183 20.02 16.41 -14.03
N LYS A 184 20.28 16.15 -12.75
CA LYS A 184 20.81 14.86 -12.27
C LYS A 184 19.89 13.67 -12.62
N TYR A 185 18.61 13.91 -12.77
CA TYR A 185 17.57 12.93 -13.12
C TYR A 185 16.91 13.35 -14.43
N ASN A 186 17.65 13.29 -15.53
CA ASN A 186 17.13 13.46 -16.87
C ASN A 186 16.57 12.16 -17.44
N LEU A 187 16.11 12.18 -18.68
CA LEU A 187 15.52 11.02 -19.36
C LEU A 187 16.56 10.07 -19.99
N GLU A 188 17.85 10.40 -19.93
CA GLU A 188 18.97 9.55 -20.34
C GLU A 188 19.50 8.75 -19.13
#